data_9a7e61d91eb77d163102359b64a9fe03
#
_entry.id   9a7e61d91eb77d163102359b64a9fe03
#
_cell.length_a   1.000
_cell.length_b   1.000
_cell.length_c   1.000
_cell.angle_alpha   90.00
_cell.angle_beta   90.00
_cell.angle_gamma   90.00
#
_symmetry.space_group_name_H-M   'P 1'
#
loop_
_entity.id
_entity.type
_entity.pdbx_description
1 polymer ?
#
loop_
_entity_poly.entity_id
_entity_poly.type
_entity_poly.pdbx_seq_one_letter_code
_entity_poly.pdbx_strand_id
1 'polypeptide(L)'
;MEFNVAGEASDKRIEFTKDQEVAIKNLIDFIATPWSDVDFIRGLCGAGGTGKTFITDYIINHCRYSLSVIKCTAPTHKACRVLNAAIHGKKVETIQSTFGLRLDLRLEDFDPEHPQFNPMASPKIADIR
;
A
#
# COMPACT_ATOMS: atom_id res chain seq x y z
N MET A 1 -14.74 11.85 -16.85
CA MET A 1 -14.87 12.23 -15.44
C MET A 1 -13.63 13.05 -15.08
N GLU A 2 -13.81 14.33 -14.84
CA GLU A 2 -12.69 15.22 -14.47
C GLU A 2 -12.57 15.23 -12.96
N PHE A 3 -11.46 14.73 -12.43
CA PHE A 3 -11.13 14.85 -11.03
C PHE A 3 -10.31 16.12 -10.80
N ASN A 4 -10.86 17.05 -10.06
CA ASN A 4 -10.21 18.32 -9.75
C ASN A 4 -9.30 18.14 -8.52
N VAL A 5 -7.99 18.26 -8.70
CA VAL A 5 -7.00 18.22 -7.61
C VAL A 5 -6.82 19.67 -7.12
N ALA A 6 -7.49 20.00 -6.03
CA ALA A 6 -7.27 21.29 -5.34
C ALA A 6 -6.04 21.19 -4.43
N GLY A 7 -4.93 21.76 -4.83
CA GLY A 7 -3.70 21.89 -4.05
C GLY A 7 -2.59 22.54 -4.88
N GLU A 8 -2.33 23.77 -4.63
CA GLU A 8 -1.43 24.75 -5.26
C GLU A 8 -0.20 24.22 -6.01
N ALA A 9 0.02 24.80 -7.17
CA ALA A 9 1.15 24.79 -8.10
C ALA A 9 1.03 23.87 -9.30
N SER A 10 0.72 24.51 -10.43
CA SER A 10 0.62 24.01 -11.80
C SER A 10 -0.58 23.09 -12.09
N ASP A 11 -1.57 23.69 -12.69
CA ASP A 11 -2.80 23.11 -13.26
C ASP A 11 -2.46 22.16 -14.45
N LYS A 12 -1.76 21.05 -14.16
CA LYS A 12 -1.68 19.91 -15.07
C LYS A 12 -2.87 19.03 -14.76
N ARG A 13 -3.94 19.13 -15.54
CA ARG A 13 -5.04 18.17 -15.53
C ARG A 13 -4.47 16.78 -15.73
N ILE A 14 -4.66 15.92 -14.75
CA ILE A 14 -4.29 14.52 -14.84
C ILE A 14 -5.35 13.85 -15.71
N GLU A 15 -4.97 13.41 -16.91
CA GLU A 15 -5.83 12.63 -17.78
C GLU A 15 -5.57 11.14 -17.55
N PHE A 16 -6.59 10.43 -17.10
CA PHE A 16 -6.55 8.98 -16.94
C PHE A 16 -7.09 8.29 -18.19
N THR A 17 -6.56 7.12 -18.52
CA THR A 17 -7.19 6.25 -19.51
C THR A 17 -8.48 5.66 -18.94
N LYS A 18 -9.38 5.19 -19.81
CA LYS A 18 -10.65 4.56 -19.38
C LYS A 18 -10.42 3.41 -18.39
N ASP A 19 -9.42 2.56 -18.63
CA ASP A 19 -9.09 1.45 -17.76
C ASP A 19 -8.59 1.92 -16.39
N GLN A 20 -7.81 3.01 -16.37
CA GLN A 20 -7.33 3.62 -15.13
C GLN A 20 -8.49 4.24 -14.34
N GLU A 21 -9.42 4.92 -15.00
CA GLU A 21 -10.62 5.47 -14.34
C GLU A 21 -11.48 4.38 -13.69
N VAL A 22 -11.70 3.28 -14.41
CA VAL A 22 -12.44 2.11 -13.88
C VAL A 22 -11.72 1.51 -12.67
N ALA A 23 -10.40 1.35 -12.75
CA ALA A 23 -9.61 0.82 -11.64
C ALA A 23 -9.65 1.74 -10.41
N ILE A 24 -9.49 3.06 -10.60
CA ILE A 24 -9.57 4.05 -9.52
C ILE A 24 -10.93 4.01 -8.85
N LYS A 25 -12.02 4.04 -9.63
CA LYS A 25 -13.37 4.00 -9.10
C LYS A 25 -13.60 2.73 -8.27
N ASN A 26 -13.27 1.56 -8.80
CA ASN A 26 -13.46 0.29 -8.11
C ASN A 26 -12.68 0.20 -6.80
N LEU A 27 -11.45 0.72 -6.76
CA LEU A 27 -10.62 0.71 -5.57
C LEU A 27 -11.10 1.73 -4.53
N ILE A 28 -11.52 2.91 -4.94
CA ILE A 28 -12.09 3.92 -4.03
C ILE A 28 -13.41 3.41 -3.45
N ASP A 29 -14.28 2.81 -4.25
CA ASP A 29 -15.54 2.23 -3.79
C ASP A 29 -15.29 1.09 -2.80
N PHE A 30 -14.30 0.22 -3.06
CA PHE A 30 -13.89 -0.83 -2.14
C PHE A 30 -13.39 -0.26 -0.80
N ILE A 31 -12.51 0.75 -0.82
CA ILE A 31 -12.00 1.41 0.38
C ILE A 31 -13.13 2.08 1.18
N ALA A 32 -14.14 2.60 0.48
CA ALA A 32 -15.30 3.23 1.11
C ALA A 32 -16.30 2.23 1.71
N THR A 33 -16.26 0.96 1.27
CA THR A 33 -17.14 -0.09 1.77
C THR A 33 -16.73 -0.52 3.17
N PRO A 34 -17.68 -0.76 4.10
CA PRO A 34 -17.36 -1.32 5.42
C PRO A 34 -16.64 -2.66 5.30
N TRP A 35 -15.76 -2.94 6.25
CA TRP A 35 -15.01 -4.20 6.29
C TRP A 35 -15.94 -5.41 6.34
N SER A 36 -15.57 -6.47 5.64
CA SER A 36 -16.30 -7.73 5.57
C SER A 36 -15.32 -8.90 5.62
N ASP A 37 -15.66 -9.97 6.31
CA ASP A 37 -14.85 -11.20 6.39
C ASP A 37 -14.70 -11.91 5.03
N VAL A 38 -15.59 -11.61 4.10
CA VAL A 38 -15.64 -12.29 2.78
C VAL A 38 -14.92 -11.48 1.71
N ASP A 39 -14.94 -10.14 1.79
CA ASP A 39 -14.41 -9.26 0.77
C ASP A 39 -13.55 -8.15 1.38
N PHE A 40 -12.30 -8.48 1.70
CA PHE A 40 -11.37 -7.58 2.39
C PHE A 40 -10.04 -7.37 1.63
N ILE A 41 -9.91 -7.94 0.44
CA ILE A 41 -8.72 -7.81 -0.41
C ILE A 41 -9.12 -7.38 -1.82
N ARG A 42 -8.40 -6.40 -2.35
CA ARG A 42 -8.47 -6.03 -3.78
C ARG A 42 -7.09 -5.99 -4.39
N GLY A 43 -6.98 -6.50 -5.61
CA GLY A 43 -5.75 -6.52 -6.39
C GLY A 43 -5.83 -5.55 -7.58
N LEU A 44 -4.77 -4.78 -7.79
CA LEU A 44 -4.54 -3.99 -9.00
C LEU A 44 -3.51 -4.70 -9.86
N CYS A 45 -3.95 -5.27 -10.97
CA CYS A 45 -3.12 -6.03 -11.90
C CYS A 45 -2.96 -5.28 -13.23
N GLY A 46 -1.87 -5.56 -13.94
CA GLY A 46 -1.59 -4.99 -15.25
C GLY A 46 -0.13 -5.16 -15.64
N ALA A 47 0.18 -4.98 -16.93
CA ALA A 47 1.53 -5.03 -17.45
C ALA A 47 2.46 -3.98 -16.82
N GLY A 48 3.76 -4.14 -17.00
CA GLY A 48 4.74 -3.11 -16.61
C GLY A 48 4.46 -1.79 -17.35
N GLY A 49 4.63 -0.66 -16.66
CA GLY A 49 4.45 0.67 -17.27
C GLY A 49 3.00 1.14 -17.45
N THR A 50 2.00 0.41 -16.96
CA THR A 50 0.57 0.80 -17.07
C THR A 50 0.13 1.83 -16.02
N GLY A 51 1.05 2.34 -15.20
CA GLY A 51 0.75 3.38 -14.22
C GLY A 51 0.16 2.88 -12.89
N LYS A 52 0.30 1.59 -12.54
CA LYS A 52 -0.23 1.03 -11.28
C LYS A 52 0.21 1.79 -10.04
N THR A 53 1.49 2.09 -9.94
CA THR A 53 2.05 2.83 -8.79
C THR A 53 1.50 4.26 -8.74
N PHE A 54 1.34 4.90 -9.90
CA PHE A 54 0.74 6.23 -10.00
C PHE A 54 -0.74 6.23 -9.56
N ILE A 55 -1.51 5.22 -9.99
CA ILE A 55 -2.90 5.04 -9.54
C ILE A 55 -2.95 4.81 -8.02
N THR A 56 -2.04 4.00 -7.49
CA THR A 56 -1.96 3.74 -6.05
C THR A 56 -1.66 5.01 -5.27
N ASP A 57 -0.69 5.81 -5.70
CA ASP A 57 -0.38 7.12 -5.11
C ASP A 57 -1.60 8.05 -5.16
N TYR A 58 -2.26 8.13 -6.31
CA TYR A 58 -3.47 8.93 -6.46
C TYR A 58 -4.56 8.50 -5.47
N ILE A 59 -4.86 7.21 -5.35
CA ILE A 59 -5.91 6.68 -4.47
C ILE A 59 -5.57 6.96 -3.00
N ILE A 60 -4.33 6.74 -2.57
CA ILE A 60 -3.87 7.01 -1.20
C ILE A 60 -4.10 8.47 -0.81
N ASN A 61 -3.86 9.39 -1.75
CA ASN A 61 -3.98 10.82 -1.49
C ASN A 61 -5.41 11.38 -1.68
N HIS A 62 -6.32 10.63 -2.31
CA HIS A 62 -7.68 11.09 -2.61
C HIS A 62 -8.79 10.22 -2.01
N CYS A 63 -8.46 9.13 -1.30
CA CYS A 63 -9.48 8.36 -0.58
C CYS A 63 -9.93 9.11 0.68
N ARG A 64 -11.09 8.71 1.20
CA ARG A 64 -11.72 9.36 2.39
C ARG A 64 -10.92 9.21 3.69
N TYR A 65 -9.95 8.34 3.74
CA TYR A 65 -9.18 8.08 4.96
C TYR A 65 -8.00 9.02 5.09
N SER A 66 -7.72 9.43 6.33
CA SER A 66 -6.51 10.16 6.64
C SER A 66 -5.27 9.33 6.32
N LEU A 67 -4.23 9.99 5.83
CA LEU A 67 -2.93 9.36 5.60
C LEU A 67 -2.37 8.66 6.84
N SER A 68 -2.75 9.10 8.04
CA SER A 68 -2.28 8.50 9.30
C SER A 68 -2.74 7.06 9.51
N VAL A 69 -3.91 6.68 8.98
CA VAL A 69 -4.46 5.32 9.13
C VAL A 69 -4.08 4.39 7.99
N ILE A 70 -3.51 4.91 6.90
CA ILE A 70 -3.06 4.11 5.76
C ILE A 70 -1.63 3.62 6.03
N LYS A 71 -1.37 2.34 5.86
CA LYS A 71 -0.02 1.76 5.94
C LYS A 71 0.41 1.25 4.56
N CYS A 72 1.52 1.76 4.07
CA CYS A 72 2.12 1.30 2.82
C CYS A 72 3.27 0.35 3.12
N THR A 73 3.21 -0.84 2.57
CA THR A 73 4.20 -1.88 2.84
C THR A 73 4.74 -2.53 1.57
N ALA A 74 5.95 -3.08 1.67
CA ALA A 74 6.54 -3.88 0.60
C ALA A 74 7.32 -5.07 1.18
N PRO A 75 7.53 -6.14 0.42
CA PRO A 75 8.18 -7.35 0.93
C PRO A 75 9.68 -7.19 1.19
N THR A 76 10.35 -6.25 0.53
CA THR A 76 11.80 -6.07 0.65
C THR A 76 12.18 -4.59 0.82
N HIS A 77 13.33 -4.34 1.42
CA HIS A 77 13.89 -2.97 1.52
C HIS A 77 14.14 -2.32 0.16
N LYS A 78 14.50 -3.12 -0.86
CA LYS A 78 14.67 -2.61 -2.24
C LYS A 78 13.33 -2.11 -2.78
N ALA A 79 12.27 -2.88 -2.63
CA ALA A 79 10.92 -2.48 -3.05
C ALA A 79 10.43 -1.25 -2.26
N CYS A 80 10.70 -1.18 -0.94
CA CYS A 80 10.37 0.00 -0.14
C CYS A 80 11.04 1.27 -0.70
N ARG A 81 12.31 1.20 -1.08
CA ARG A 81 13.02 2.36 -1.67
C ARG A 81 12.40 2.83 -2.98
N VAL A 82 12.05 1.90 -3.86
CA VAL A 82 11.40 2.21 -5.14
C VAL A 82 10.04 2.86 -4.91
N LEU A 83 9.22 2.30 -4.04
CA LEU A 83 7.89 2.82 -3.74
C LEU A 83 7.94 4.15 -2.98
N ASN A 84 8.91 4.36 -2.07
CA ASN A 84 9.08 5.65 -1.39
C ASN A 84 9.43 6.79 -2.34
N ALA A 85 10.03 6.50 -3.48
CA ALA A 85 10.28 7.51 -4.52
C ALA A 85 9.02 7.84 -5.34
N ALA A 86 8.02 6.97 -5.34
CA ALA A 86 6.85 7.08 -6.20
C ALA A 86 5.55 7.40 -5.45
N ILE A 87 5.46 7.08 -4.15
CA ILE A 87 4.29 7.35 -3.31
C ILE A 87 4.54 8.59 -2.46
N HIS A 88 3.72 9.61 -2.65
CA HIS A 88 3.85 10.89 -1.97
C HIS A 88 3.09 10.90 -0.63
N GLY A 89 3.66 11.61 0.35
CA GLY A 89 3.00 11.82 1.63
C GLY A 89 2.97 10.60 2.57
N LYS A 90 3.53 9.46 2.15
CA LYS A 90 3.59 8.22 2.94
C LYS A 90 4.95 7.56 2.90
N LYS A 91 5.38 7.07 4.07
CA LYS A 91 6.55 6.20 4.17
C LYS A 91 6.15 4.76 3.90
N VAL A 92 6.88 4.09 3.01
CA VAL A 92 6.74 2.66 2.74
C VAL A 92 7.75 1.90 3.61
N GLU A 93 7.28 0.96 4.38
CA GLU A 93 8.10 0.12 5.26
C GLU A 93 7.98 -1.35 4.84
N THR A 94 8.86 -2.20 5.34
CA THR A 94 8.71 -3.64 5.08
C THR A 94 7.49 -4.19 5.82
N ILE A 95 6.86 -5.22 5.25
CA ILE A 95 5.74 -5.93 5.90
C ILE A 95 6.14 -6.36 7.30
N GLN A 96 7.33 -6.94 7.46
CA GLN A 96 7.85 -7.39 8.76
C GLN A 96 7.96 -6.24 9.76
N SER A 97 8.49 -5.08 9.33
CA SER A 97 8.60 -3.91 10.21
C SER A 97 7.24 -3.38 10.62
N THR A 98 6.30 -3.32 9.68
CA THR A 98 4.94 -2.79 9.93
C THR A 98 4.17 -3.67 10.91
N PHE A 99 4.26 -4.98 10.78
CA PHE A 99 3.57 -5.93 11.65
C PHE A 99 4.39 -6.32 12.90
N GLY A 100 5.61 -5.81 13.07
CA GLY A 100 6.46 -6.13 14.19
C GLY A 100 6.93 -7.58 14.20
N LEU A 101 7.19 -8.15 13.02
CA LEU A 101 7.69 -9.50 12.87
C LEU A 101 9.22 -9.51 12.90
N ARG A 102 9.79 -10.48 13.59
CA ARG A 102 11.23 -10.78 13.58
C ARG A 102 11.48 -12.16 13.02
N LEU A 103 12.55 -12.30 12.26
CA LEU A 103 13.06 -13.60 11.86
C LEU A 103 13.53 -14.34 13.13
N ASP A 104 13.08 -15.57 13.31
CA ASP A 104 13.61 -16.44 14.37
C ASP A 104 14.98 -16.97 13.92
N LEU A 105 16.03 -16.45 14.54
CA LEU A 105 17.42 -16.81 14.26
C LEU A 105 17.97 -17.82 15.30
N ARG A 106 17.16 -18.72 15.82
CA ARG A 106 17.70 -19.84 16.58
C ARG A 106 18.52 -20.70 15.62
N LEU A 107 19.85 -20.54 15.73
CA LEU A 107 20.82 -21.14 14.78
C LEU A 107 20.76 -22.67 14.77
N GLU A 108 20.27 -23.28 15.84
CA GLU A 108 20.15 -24.73 15.99
C GLU A 108 18.99 -25.31 15.13
N ASP A 109 17.95 -24.52 14.89
CA ASP A 109 16.74 -24.92 14.18
C ASP A 109 16.50 -24.10 12.89
N PHE A 110 17.47 -23.28 12.50
CA PHE A 110 17.29 -22.38 11.35
C PHE A 110 17.32 -23.13 10.02
N ASP A 111 16.17 -23.21 9.38
CA ASP A 111 16.02 -23.68 8.01
C ASP A 111 15.93 -22.48 7.04
N PRO A 112 16.96 -22.25 6.20
CA PRO A 112 16.95 -21.13 5.26
C PRO A 112 15.87 -21.25 4.17
N GLU A 113 15.37 -22.47 3.89
CA GLU A 113 14.31 -22.70 2.90
C GLU A 113 12.92 -22.40 3.49
N HIS A 114 12.77 -22.51 4.80
CA HIS A 114 11.51 -22.27 5.51
C HIS A 114 11.72 -21.34 6.72
N PRO A 115 12.05 -20.06 6.49
CA PRO A 115 12.31 -19.12 7.58
C PRO A 115 11.05 -18.89 8.42
N GLN A 116 11.17 -19.04 9.73
CA GLN A 116 10.08 -18.77 10.68
C GLN A 116 10.14 -17.32 11.17
N PHE A 117 8.99 -16.65 11.19
CA PHE A 117 8.86 -15.30 11.72
C PHE A 117 8.05 -15.32 13.01
N ASN A 118 8.62 -14.80 14.07
CA ASN A 118 7.95 -14.65 15.35
C ASN A 118 7.53 -13.19 15.58
N PRO A 119 6.38 -12.93 16.24
CA PRO A 119 6.02 -11.59 16.64
C PRO A 119 7.02 -11.04 17.66
N MET A 120 7.26 -9.74 17.59
CA MET A 120 8.05 -9.03 18.62
C MET A 120 7.33 -9.07 19.96
N ALA A 121 8.08 -8.93 21.08
CA ALA A 121 7.51 -8.86 22.42
C ALA A 121 6.42 -7.79 22.60
N SER A 122 6.47 -6.73 21.79
CA SER A 122 5.41 -5.71 21.67
C SER A 122 5.02 -5.58 20.20
N PRO A 123 4.11 -6.41 19.70
CA PRO A 123 3.71 -6.38 18.31
C PRO A 123 3.01 -5.06 17.98
N LYS A 124 3.41 -4.42 16.89
CA LYS A 124 2.81 -3.16 16.40
C LYS A 124 1.40 -3.35 15.80
N ILE A 125 0.89 -4.59 15.78
CA ILE A 125 -0.41 -4.96 15.20
C ILE A 125 -1.57 -4.25 15.90
N ALA A 126 -1.43 -3.95 17.20
CA ALA A 126 -2.46 -3.25 17.98
C ALA A 126 -2.77 -1.83 17.44
N ASP A 127 -1.84 -1.22 16.72
CA ASP A 127 -1.99 0.12 16.14
C ASP A 127 -2.59 0.12 14.72
N ILE A 128 -2.82 -1.07 14.15
CA ILE A 128 -3.41 -1.25 12.82
C ILE A 128 -4.88 -1.63 13.02
N ARG A 129 -5.74 -0.62 12.97
CA ARG A 129 -7.20 -0.78 13.01
C ARG A 129 -7.79 -0.48 11.65
#